data_3c5f2af3e8b09a1ba1e816fe0eb450c0
#
_entry.id   3c5f2af3e8b09a1ba1e816fe0eb450c0
#
_cell.length_a   1.000
_cell.length_b   1.000
_cell.length_c   1.000
_cell.angle_alpha   90.00
_cell.angle_beta   90.00
_cell.angle_gamma   90.00
#
_symmetry.space_group_name_H-M   'P 1'
#
loop_
_entity.id
_entity.type
_entity.pdbx_description
1 polymer ?
#
loop_
_entity_poly.entity_id
_entity_poly.type
_entity_poly.pdbx_seq_one_letter_code
_entity_poly.pdbx_strand_id
1 'polypeptide(L)'
;MLLTIDVGNTHTVLGLFDGEEIVEHWRVSTDPRRTADEMAVLMQGLMGMHPLLGEELGDNIHGIAICSTVPSVLHELREVTRRYYGDVPAVLVEPGVKTGVPVLTDNPKEVGSDRIINSLAAVHLYSGPCIVVDFGTATTFDAVTSRGEYAGGAIAPGIEISVDALGARGAQLRKVELTRPRSVIGKNTIEAMQSGILYGFAGQVDGVAERMARELADDPDDVTVIATGGLAPLVLGESAVIDVHEPWLTLIGLRLVYERNVSTT
;
A
#
# COMPACT_ATOMS: atom_id res chain seq x y z
N MET A 1 -6.18 14.28 15.95
CA MET A 1 -6.09 13.54 14.69
C MET A 1 -4.99 12.47 14.76
N LEU A 2 -5.09 11.40 14.01
CA LEU A 2 -4.07 10.35 13.89
C LEU A 2 -3.30 10.53 12.57
N LEU A 3 -1.98 10.62 12.64
CA LEU A 3 -1.10 10.63 11.47
C LEU A 3 -0.65 9.19 11.16
N THR A 4 -0.93 8.74 9.95
CA THR A 4 -0.46 7.45 9.44
C THR A 4 0.58 7.65 8.36
N ILE A 5 1.66 6.87 8.37
CA ILE A 5 2.78 7.00 7.42
C ILE A 5 3.13 5.62 6.89
N ASP A 6 2.89 5.42 5.61
CA ASP A 6 3.30 4.22 4.87
C ASP A 6 4.52 4.54 4.00
N VAL A 7 5.62 3.85 4.26
CA VAL A 7 6.89 4.05 3.55
C VAL A 7 7.19 2.86 2.66
N GLY A 8 6.85 2.98 1.40
CA GLY A 8 7.29 2.07 0.35
C GLY A 8 8.67 2.45 -0.22
N ASN A 9 9.24 1.58 -1.05
CA ASN A 9 10.56 1.82 -1.68
C ASN A 9 10.58 3.02 -2.63
N THR A 10 9.45 3.35 -3.27
CA THR A 10 9.36 4.42 -4.26
C THR A 10 8.65 5.66 -3.69
N HIS A 11 7.56 5.45 -2.96
CA HIS A 11 6.74 6.52 -2.41
C HIS A 11 6.50 6.33 -0.92
N THR A 12 6.43 7.46 -0.23
CA THR A 12 5.92 7.57 1.13
C THR A 12 4.55 8.24 1.08
N VAL A 13 3.55 7.60 1.66
CA VAL A 13 2.18 8.12 1.74
C VAL A 13 1.87 8.48 3.19
N LEU A 14 1.39 9.69 3.39
CA LEU A 14 0.92 10.16 4.68
C LEU A 14 -0.61 10.29 4.62
N GLY A 15 -1.27 9.88 5.69
CA GLY A 15 -2.72 10.07 5.85
C GLY A 15 -3.02 10.67 7.21
N LEU A 16 -3.97 11.58 7.23
CA LEU A 16 -4.47 12.22 8.43
C LEU A 16 -5.90 11.76 8.68
N PHE A 17 -6.14 11.16 9.85
CA PHE A 17 -7.46 10.68 10.24
C PHE A 17 -8.07 11.55 11.34
N ASP A 18 -9.37 11.83 11.19
CA ASP A 18 -10.24 12.26 12.29
C ASP A 18 -11.26 11.16 12.55
N GLY A 19 -11.08 10.43 13.65
CA GLY A 19 -11.80 9.17 13.86
C GLY A 19 -11.47 8.14 12.77
N GLU A 20 -12.49 7.73 12.02
CA GLU A 20 -12.37 6.76 10.93
C GLU A 20 -12.17 7.40 9.54
N GLU A 21 -12.37 8.70 9.43
CA GLU A 21 -12.36 9.44 8.18
C GLU A 21 -10.94 9.94 7.85
N ILE A 22 -10.50 9.74 6.61
CA ILE A 22 -9.28 10.37 6.09
C ILE A 22 -9.63 11.79 5.68
N VAL A 23 -9.15 12.77 6.44
CA VAL A 23 -9.40 14.19 6.17
C VAL A 23 -8.39 14.81 5.22
N GLU A 24 -7.20 14.24 5.15
CA GLU A 24 -6.16 14.69 4.19
C GLU A 24 -5.13 13.57 3.95
N HIS A 25 -4.47 13.64 2.81
CA HIS A 25 -3.39 12.72 2.48
C HIS A 25 -2.36 13.37 1.56
N TRP A 26 -1.11 12.89 1.66
CA TRP A 26 0.00 13.36 0.83
C TRP A 26 0.81 12.18 0.34
N ARG A 27 1.38 12.32 -0.85
CA ARG A 27 2.33 11.37 -1.42
C ARG A 27 3.61 12.09 -1.78
N VAL A 28 4.72 11.57 -1.29
CA VAL A 28 6.06 12.08 -1.60
C VAL A 28 6.97 10.96 -2.06
N SER A 29 8.05 11.29 -2.75
CA SER A 29 9.07 10.30 -3.11
C SER A 29 9.81 9.82 -1.85
N THR A 30 10.08 8.53 -1.74
CA THR A 30 10.94 7.97 -0.70
C THR A 30 12.39 8.25 -1.05
N ASP A 31 13.10 8.99 -0.20
CA ASP A 31 14.55 9.16 -0.29
C ASP A 31 15.21 8.55 0.96
N PRO A 32 15.93 7.42 0.82
CA PRO A 32 16.55 6.71 1.95
C PRO A 32 17.73 7.47 2.57
N ARG A 33 18.14 8.61 1.99
CA ARG A 33 19.22 9.47 2.50
C ARG A 33 18.71 10.69 3.26
N ARG A 34 17.40 10.91 3.28
CA ARG A 34 16.81 12.06 3.96
C ARG A 34 16.95 11.90 5.47
N THR A 35 17.45 12.93 6.11
CA THR A 35 17.62 13.00 7.56
C THR A 35 16.29 13.24 8.28
N ALA A 36 16.24 12.98 9.58
CA ALA A 36 15.07 13.26 10.42
C ALA A 36 14.63 14.74 10.34
N ASP A 37 15.59 15.66 10.33
CA ASP A 37 15.30 17.10 10.27
C ASP A 37 14.69 17.51 8.92
N GLU A 38 15.19 16.98 7.80
CA GLU A 38 14.61 17.20 6.48
C GLU A 38 13.19 16.57 6.36
N MET A 39 12.98 15.41 6.97
CA MET A 39 11.65 14.80 7.03
C MET A 39 10.67 15.63 7.85
N ALA A 40 11.10 16.15 9.00
CA ALA A 40 10.29 17.01 9.84
C ALA A 40 9.87 18.29 9.10
N VAL A 41 10.80 18.94 8.40
CA VAL A 41 10.50 20.13 7.57
C VAL A 41 9.51 19.81 6.45
N LEU A 42 9.69 18.66 5.77
CA LEU A 42 8.76 18.21 4.74
C LEU A 42 7.36 17.97 5.31
N MET A 43 7.26 17.24 6.42
CA MET A 43 5.98 16.94 7.07
C MET A 43 5.31 18.22 7.57
N GLN A 44 6.04 19.14 8.19
CA GLN A 44 5.53 20.44 8.61
C GLN A 44 5.01 21.24 7.42
N GLY A 45 5.76 21.28 6.31
CA GLY A 45 5.35 21.98 5.10
C GLY A 45 4.06 21.42 4.50
N LEU A 46 3.91 20.08 4.46
CA LEU A 46 2.71 19.42 3.96
C LEU A 46 1.50 19.70 4.88
N MET A 47 1.66 19.50 6.18
CA MET A 47 0.60 19.71 7.16
C MET A 47 0.21 21.19 7.28
N GLY A 48 1.18 22.10 7.19
CA GLY A 48 0.91 23.55 7.20
C GLY A 48 0.08 24.05 6.00
N MET A 49 -0.08 23.24 4.96
CA MET A 49 -1.02 23.55 3.86
C MET A 49 -2.48 23.27 4.22
N HIS A 50 -2.73 22.52 5.29
CA HIS A 50 -4.07 22.13 5.69
C HIS A 50 -4.65 23.12 6.73
N PRO A 51 -5.83 23.72 6.49
CA PRO A 51 -6.37 24.79 7.34
C PRO A 51 -6.69 24.38 8.79
N LEU A 52 -6.92 23.09 9.04
CA LEU A 52 -7.28 22.56 10.36
C LEU A 52 -6.05 22.17 11.21
N LEU A 53 -4.86 22.16 10.64
CA LEU A 53 -3.61 21.90 11.35
C LEU A 53 -3.00 23.22 11.78
N GLY A 54 -2.52 23.26 13.02
CA GLY A 54 -1.86 24.44 13.57
C GLY A 54 -0.52 24.77 12.88
N GLU A 55 0.09 25.88 13.32
CA GLU A 55 1.36 26.33 12.76
C GLU A 55 2.55 25.47 13.21
N GLU A 56 2.44 24.78 14.35
CA GLU A 56 3.51 23.92 14.87
C GLU A 56 3.32 22.46 14.47
N LEU A 57 4.45 21.79 14.20
CA LEU A 57 4.46 20.36 13.92
C LEU A 57 3.94 19.58 15.14
N GLY A 58 2.91 18.79 14.94
CA GLY A 58 2.28 18.02 16.00
C GLY A 58 1.04 18.65 16.63
N ASP A 59 0.75 19.93 16.37
CA ASP A 59 -0.51 20.52 16.79
C ASP A 59 -1.69 19.68 16.29
N ASN A 60 -2.61 19.36 17.18
CA ASN A 60 -3.76 18.49 16.91
C ASN A 60 -3.46 17.03 16.50
N ILE A 61 -2.19 16.60 16.49
CA ILE A 61 -1.83 15.18 16.31
C ILE A 61 -1.84 14.49 17.67
N HIS A 62 -2.71 13.49 17.82
CA HIS A 62 -2.86 12.72 19.08
C HIS A 62 -2.21 11.34 19.00
N GLY A 63 -1.77 10.94 17.83
CA GLY A 63 -1.15 9.65 17.60
C GLY A 63 -0.47 9.54 16.25
N ILE A 64 0.49 8.63 16.16
CA ILE A 64 1.24 8.37 14.94
C ILE A 64 1.31 6.86 14.73
N ALA A 65 1.04 6.40 13.51
CA ALA A 65 1.25 5.00 13.10
C ALA A 65 2.14 4.95 11.86
N ILE A 66 3.18 4.14 11.92
CA ILE A 66 4.20 4.07 10.86
C ILE A 66 4.40 2.63 10.41
N CYS A 67 4.31 2.39 9.10
CA CYS A 67 4.80 1.19 8.43
C CYS A 67 5.94 1.56 7.50
N SER A 68 6.98 0.75 7.43
CA SER A 68 8.07 0.99 6.48
C SER A 68 8.69 -0.30 6.00
N THR A 69 8.86 -0.41 4.69
CA THR A 69 9.68 -1.45 4.04
C THR A 69 11.13 -1.00 3.84
N VAL A 70 11.48 0.25 4.24
CA VAL A 70 12.81 0.84 4.09
C VAL A 70 13.44 1.10 5.46
N PRO A 71 14.36 0.24 5.96
CA PRO A 71 14.88 0.33 7.33
C PRO A 71 15.56 1.66 7.67
N SER A 72 16.28 2.28 6.72
CA SER A 72 16.93 3.57 6.94
C SER A 72 15.91 4.69 7.19
N VAL A 73 14.83 4.71 6.41
CA VAL A 73 13.75 5.70 6.58
C VAL A 73 12.99 5.47 7.89
N LEU A 74 12.77 4.22 8.29
CA LEU A 74 12.14 3.89 9.57
C LEU A 74 12.99 4.41 10.76
N HIS A 75 14.31 4.30 10.66
CA HIS A 75 15.22 4.86 11.67
C HIS A 75 15.04 6.38 11.82
N GLU A 76 15.05 7.09 10.70
CA GLU A 76 14.89 8.55 10.70
C GLU A 76 13.48 8.97 11.18
N LEU A 77 12.43 8.24 10.79
CA LEU A 77 11.07 8.52 11.29
C LEU A 77 10.94 8.31 12.80
N ARG A 78 11.66 7.35 13.37
CA ARG A 78 11.73 7.18 14.82
C ARG A 78 12.38 8.39 15.51
N GLU A 79 13.41 8.96 14.90
CA GLU A 79 14.01 10.22 15.40
C GLU A 79 13.05 11.41 15.20
N VAL A 80 12.31 11.48 14.10
CA VAL A 80 11.26 12.50 13.89
C VAL A 80 10.22 12.45 15.00
N THR A 81 9.66 11.27 15.29
CA THR A 81 8.65 11.12 16.35
C THR A 81 9.20 11.55 17.70
N ARG A 82 10.41 11.11 18.05
CA ARG A 82 11.04 11.44 19.32
C ARG A 82 11.35 12.94 19.50
N ARG A 83 11.83 13.61 18.43
CA ARG A 83 12.33 14.99 18.51
C ARG A 83 11.27 16.05 18.31
N TYR A 84 10.30 15.78 17.44
CA TYR A 84 9.35 16.79 16.97
C TYR A 84 7.91 16.56 17.42
N TYR A 85 7.58 15.33 17.85
CA TYR A 85 6.24 15.02 18.35
C TYR A 85 6.22 14.73 19.86
N GLY A 86 7.39 14.69 20.53
CA GLY A 86 7.47 14.60 21.97
C GLY A 86 6.73 13.41 22.57
N ASP A 87 5.68 13.70 23.35
CA ASP A 87 4.89 12.69 24.07
C ASP A 87 3.73 12.11 23.25
N VAL A 88 3.61 12.45 21.97
CA VAL A 88 2.55 11.88 21.11
C VAL A 88 2.79 10.37 20.95
N PRO A 89 1.83 9.51 21.33
CA PRO A 89 1.97 8.08 21.19
C PRO A 89 2.24 7.67 19.74
N ALA A 90 3.31 6.90 19.51
CA ALA A 90 3.70 6.43 18.19
C ALA A 90 3.79 4.90 18.15
N VAL A 91 3.16 4.29 17.14
CA VAL A 91 3.23 2.86 16.86
C VAL A 91 3.99 2.65 15.56
N LEU A 92 5.19 2.07 15.66
CA LEU A 92 5.98 1.64 14.51
C LEU A 92 5.72 0.15 14.30
N VAL A 93 5.23 -0.22 13.12
CA VAL A 93 4.86 -1.61 12.83
C VAL A 93 6.12 -2.45 12.62
N GLU A 94 6.54 -3.08 13.70
CA GLU A 94 7.73 -3.92 13.80
C GLU A 94 7.35 -5.27 14.46
N PRO A 95 8.24 -6.29 14.44
CA PRO A 95 7.98 -7.53 15.14
C PRO A 95 7.64 -7.31 16.63
N GLY A 96 6.50 -7.82 17.05
CA GLY A 96 5.96 -7.66 18.43
C GLY A 96 4.80 -6.69 18.55
N VAL A 97 4.52 -5.87 17.53
CA VAL A 97 3.31 -5.05 17.47
C VAL A 97 2.08 -5.94 17.25
N LYS A 98 1.01 -5.65 17.99
CA LYS A 98 -0.25 -6.40 17.89
C LYS A 98 -1.01 -6.00 16.64
N THR A 99 -0.85 -6.75 15.56
CA THR A 99 -1.65 -6.55 14.33
C THR A 99 -3.02 -7.22 14.44
N GLY A 100 -3.13 -8.31 15.19
CA GLY A 100 -4.36 -9.11 15.29
C GLY A 100 -4.62 -9.99 14.06
N VAL A 101 -3.65 -10.11 13.16
CA VAL A 101 -3.69 -10.99 11.99
C VAL A 101 -2.74 -12.16 12.24
N PRO A 102 -3.26 -13.39 12.42
CA PRO A 102 -2.41 -14.58 12.43
C PRO A 102 -1.77 -14.78 11.06
N VAL A 103 -0.47 -15.11 11.03
CA VAL A 103 0.29 -15.34 9.80
C VAL A 103 0.59 -16.81 9.67
N LEU A 104 0.04 -17.47 8.65
CA LEU A 104 0.10 -18.92 8.45
C LEU A 104 1.22 -19.39 7.51
N THR A 105 2.15 -18.49 7.14
CA THR A 105 3.27 -18.84 6.28
C THR A 105 4.34 -19.62 7.02
N ASP A 106 5.20 -20.34 6.30
CA ASP A 106 6.31 -21.13 6.85
C ASP A 106 7.27 -20.24 7.67
N ASN A 107 7.51 -19.02 7.22
CA ASN A 107 8.30 -18.03 7.94
C ASN A 107 7.56 -16.69 8.09
N PRO A 108 6.79 -16.51 9.17
CA PRO A 108 6.01 -15.27 9.39
C PRO A 108 6.85 -13.99 9.41
N LYS A 109 8.14 -14.08 9.73
CA LYS A 109 9.04 -12.91 9.81
C LYS A 109 9.46 -12.35 8.44
N GLU A 110 9.25 -13.11 7.38
CA GLU A 110 9.56 -12.69 6.00
C GLU A 110 8.40 -11.93 5.34
N VAL A 111 7.21 -11.96 5.96
CA VAL A 111 6.05 -11.22 5.44
C VAL A 111 6.22 -9.74 5.72
N GLY A 112 6.15 -8.93 4.68
CA GLY A 112 6.19 -7.47 4.80
C GLY A 112 5.07 -6.95 5.71
N SER A 113 5.39 -5.95 6.52
CA SER A 113 4.43 -5.36 7.45
C SER A 113 3.25 -4.70 6.72
N ASP A 114 3.48 -4.11 5.57
CA ASP A 114 2.46 -3.57 4.66
C ASP A 114 1.41 -4.62 4.26
N ARG A 115 1.84 -5.83 3.91
CA ARG A 115 0.96 -6.95 3.53
C ARG A 115 0.08 -7.41 4.70
N ILE A 116 0.63 -7.45 5.91
CA ILE A 116 -0.13 -7.79 7.13
C ILE A 116 -1.15 -6.71 7.45
N ILE A 117 -0.77 -5.43 7.31
CA ILE A 117 -1.64 -4.29 7.56
C ILE A 117 -2.77 -4.23 6.53
N ASN A 118 -2.47 -4.46 5.26
CA ASN A 118 -3.47 -4.56 4.20
C ASN A 118 -4.47 -5.67 4.48
N SER A 119 -4.01 -6.83 4.95
CA SER A 119 -4.87 -7.95 5.35
C SER A 119 -5.79 -7.59 6.50
N LEU A 120 -5.29 -6.87 7.50
CA LEU A 120 -6.09 -6.37 8.61
C LEU A 120 -7.22 -5.46 8.13
N ALA A 121 -6.89 -4.48 7.27
CA ALA A 121 -7.86 -3.55 6.72
C ALA A 121 -8.90 -4.26 5.85
N ALA A 122 -8.47 -5.20 5.01
CA ALA A 122 -9.33 -5.96 4.14
C ALA A 122 -10.41 -6.73 4.92
N VAL A 123 -10.02 -7.46 5.97
CA VAL A 123 -10.97 -8.20 6.83
C VAL A 123 -11.91 -7.26 7.59
N HIS A 124 -11.38 -6.12 8.04
CA HIS A 124 -12.20 -5.13 8.76
C HIS A 124 -13.30 -4.53 7.88
N LEU A 125 -12.97 -4.24 6.61
CA LEU A 125 -13.88 -3.56 5.69
C LEU A 125 -14.87 -4.51 5.01
N TYR A 126 -14.41 -5.71 4.63
CA TYR A 126 -15.17 -6.55 3.69
C TYR A 126 -15.67 -7.87 4.26
N SER A 127 -15.23 -8.28 5.43
CA SER A 127 -15.67 -9.52 6.13
C SER A 127 -15.69 -10.77 5.24
N GLY A 128 -14.90 -11.77 5.53
CA GLY A 128 -14.84 -13.01 4.75
C GLY A 128 -13.47 -13.25 4.12
N PRO A 129 -13.35 -14.30 3.30
CA PRO A 129 -12.10 -14.53 2.59
C PRO A 129 -11.89 -13.45 1.55
N CYS A 130 -10.66 -12.96 1.45
CA CYS A 130 -10.34 -11.92 0.47
C CYS A 130 -8.93 -12.08 -0.10
N ILE A 131 -8.73 -11.50 -1.28
CA ILE A 131 -7.43 -11.37 -1.92
C ILE A 131 -7.16 -9.89 -2.10
N VAL A 132 -6.07 -9.40 -1.51
CA VAL A 132 -5.61 -8.03 -1.73
C VAL A 132 -4.60 -8.03 -2.86
N VAL A 133 -4.85 -7.24 -3.89
CA VAL A 133 -3.91 -6.99 -4.99
C VAL A 133 -3.38 -5.58 -4.85
N ASP A 134 -2.10 -5.46 -4.48
CA ASP A 134 -1.44 -4.17 -4.32
C ASP A 134 -0.55 -3.87 -5.53
N PHE A 135 -0.87 -2.78 -6.24
CA PHE A 135 -0.12 -2.29 -7.40
C PHE A 135 0.91 -1.24 -6.99
N GLY A 136 1.93 -1.70 -6.28
CA GLY A 136 3.09 -0.92 -5.82
C GLY A 136 4.33 -1.10 -6.70
N THR A 137 5.51 -1.01 -6.05
CA THR A 137 6.81 -1.34 -6.65
C THR A 137 6.83 -2.78 -7.17
N ALA A 138 6.26 -3.72 -6.41
CA ALA A 138 5.85 -5.03 -6.88
C ALA A 138 4.32 -5.05 -7.04
N THR A 139 3.80 -6.01 -7.78
CA THR A 139 2.38 -6.38 -7.70
C THR A 139 2.29 -7.57 -6.76
N THR A 140 1.68 -7.37 -5.59
CA THR A 140 1.49 -8.44 -4.61
C THR A 140 0.05 -8.92 -4.59
N PHE A 141 -0.11 -10.20 -4.27
CA PHE A 141 -1.39 -10.87 -4.08
C PHE A 141 -1.38 -11.47 -2.70
N ASP A 142 -2.25 -11.05 -1.82
CA ASP A 142 -2.30 -11.43 -0.42
C ASP A 142 -3.61 -12.13 -0.11
N ALA A 143 -3.54 -13.43 0.21
CA ALA A 143 -4.71 -14.25 0.54
C ALA A 143 -5.00 -14.16 2.03
N VAL A 144 -6.25 -13.85 2.36
CA VAL A 144 -6.74 -13.76 3.73
C VAL A 144 -7.92 -14.70 3.89
N THR A 145 -7.86 -15.60 4.89
CA THR A 145 -8.92 -16.56 5.15
C THR A 145 -10.18 -15.90 5.71
N SER A 146 -11.30 -16.61 5.69
CA SER A 146 -12.56 -16.17 6.33
C SER A 146 -12.43 -15.92 7.84
N ARG A 147 -11.36 -16.41 8.48
CA ARG A 147 -11.04 -16.15 9.90
C ARG A 147 -10.13 -14.95 10.11
N GLY A 148 -9.79 -14.22 9.05
CA GLY A 148 -8.91 -13.07 9.12
C GLY A 148 -7.42 -13.40 9.26
N GLU A 149 -7.00 -14.59 8.80
CA GLU A 149 -5.62 -15.05 8.87
C GLU A 149 -4.94 -14.81 7.53
N TYR A 150 -3.72 -14.28 7.55
CA TYR A 150 -2.90 -14.18 6.35
C TYR A 150 -2.40 -15.57 5.94
N ALA A 151 -2.92 -16.10 4.85
CA ALA A 151 -2.62 -17.46 4.39
C ALA A 151 -1.35 -17.55 3.53
N GLY A 152 -0.85 -16.42 3.03
CA GLY A 152 0.25 -16.35 2.08
C GLY A 152 -0.12 -15.54 0.86
N GLY A 153 0.67 -15.66 -0.22
CA GLY A 153 0.37 -14.89 -1.41
C GLY A 153 1.37 -15.08 -2.54
N ALA A 154 1.25 -14.25 -3.57
CA ALA A 154 2.18 -14.19 -4.70
C ALA A 154 2.79 -12.80 -4.84
N ILE A 155 3.99 -12.73 -5.42
CA ILE A 155 4.69 -11.48 -5.72
C ILE A 155 5.12 -11.51 -7.17
N ALA A 156 4.76 -10.48 -7.91
CA ALA A 156 5.17 -10.29 -9.29
C ALA A 156 5.87 -8.93 -9.46
N PRO A 157 6.63 -8.72 -10.54
CA PRO A 157 7.16 -7.40 -10.85
C PRO A 157 6.03 -6.38 -10.97
N GLY A 158 6.22 -5.17 -10.43
CA GLY A 158 5.27 -4.09 -10.59
C GLY A 158 5.24 -3.52 -12.01
N ILE A 159 4.21 -2.75 -12.32
CA ILE A 159 3.97 -2.18 -13.65
C ILE A 159 5.14 -1.26 -14.06
N GLU A 160 5.55 -0.32 -13.19
CA GLU A 160 6.64 0.62 -13.51
C GLU A 160 7.98 -0.11 -13.72
N ILE A 161 8.32 -1.06 -12.84
CA ILE A 161 9.53 -1.86 -12.99
C ILE A 161 9.54 -2.62 -14.33
N SER A 162 8.39 -3.17 -14.73
CA SER A 162 8.26 -3.90 -15.99
C SER A 162 8.47 -3.00 -17.21
N VAL A 163 7.91 -1.79 -17.17
CA VAL A 163 8.09 -0.78 -18.21
C VAL A 163 9.54 -0.31 -18.29
N ASP A 164 10.15 -0.01 -17.13
CA ASP A 164 11.54 0.43 -17.06
C ASP A 164 12.51 -0.67 -17.53
N ALA A 165 12.27 -1.93 -17.15
CA ALA A 165 13.08 -3.06 -17.59
C ALA A 165 12.97 -3.28 -19.12
N LEU A 166 11.77 -3.13 -19.68
CA LEU A 166 11.54 -3.22 -21.12
C LEU A 166 12.23 -2.06 -21.86
N GLY A 167 12.13 -0.82 -21.33
CA GLY A 167 12.78 0.35 -21.90
C GLY A 167 14.32 0.29 -21.81
N ALA A 168 14.88 -0.21 -20.71
CA ALA A 168 16.31 -0.29 -20.50
C ALA A 168 17.00 -1.37 -21.37
N ARG A 169 16.28 -2.45 -21.69
CA ARG A 169 16.82 -3.60 -22.45
C ARG A 169 16.40 -3.62 -23.93
N GLY A 170 15.37 -2.86 -24.29
CA GLY A 170 14.91 -2.74 -25.65
C GLY A 170 15.71 -1.66 -26.41
N ALA A 171 16.52 -2.05 -27.40
CA ALA A 171 17.45 -1.16 -28.13
C ALA A 171 16.77 0.09 -28.78
N GLN A 172 15.45 0.10 -28.93
CA GLN A 172 14.66 1.18 -29.51
C GLN A 172 13.40 1.53 -28.68
N LEU A 173 13.23 0.95 -27.48
CA LEU A 173 12.06 1.17 -26.66
C LEU A 173 12.32 2.34 -25.71
N ARG A 174 11.59 3.43 -25.88
CA ARG A 174 11.62 4.59 -24.98
C ARG A 174 10.66 4.36 -23.82
N LYS A 175 10.85 5.09 -22.71
CA LYS A 175 9.85 5.14 -21.64
C LYS A 175 8.51 5.64 -22.24
N VAL A 176 7.48 4.80 -22.12
CA VAL A 176 6.16 5.05 -22.67
C VAL A 176 5.24 5.47 -21.54
N GLU A 177 4.45 6.51 -21.78
CA GLU A 177 3.37 6.88 -20.88
C GLU A 177 2.31 5.78 -20.84
N LEU A 178 1.95 5.38 -19.62
CA LEU A 178 0.97 4.31 -19.38
C LEU A 178 -0.44 4.87 -19.55
N THR A 179 -0.93 4.79 -20.78
CA THR A 179 -2.31 5.16 -21.12
C THR A 179 -2.98 3.99 -21.84
N ARG A 180 -4.31 3.97 -21.83
CA ARG A 180 -5.08 2.94 -22.53
C ARG A 180 -4.86 3.07 -24.04
N PRO A 181 -4.42 2.00 -24.74
CA PRO A 181 -4.27 2.02 -26.18
C PRO A 181 -5.64 2.03 -26.88
N ARG A 182 -5.69 2.46 -28.13
CA ARG A 182 -6.93 2.49 -28.94
C ARG A 182 -7.50 1.09 -29.19
N SER A 183 -6.64 0.07 -29.21
CA SER A 183 -7.00 -1.31 -29.48
C SER A 183 -5.96 -2.26 -28.87
N VAL A 184 -6.39 -3.48 -28.54
CA VAL A 184 -5.49 -4.56 -28.08
C VAL A 184 -4.40 -4.84 -29.11
N ILE A 185 -4.72 -4.77 -30.41
CA ILE A 185 -3.74 -4.89 -31.49
C ILE A 185 -3.15 -3.51 -31.77
N GLY A 186 -2.03 -3.16 -31.12
CA GLY A 186 -1.31 -1.91 -31.36
C GLY A 186 -0.79 -1.80 -32.79
N LYS A 187 -0.94 -0.62 -33.39
CA LYS A 187 -0.51 -0.35 -34.79
C LYS A 187 0.87 0.32 -34.87
N ASN A 188 1.48 0.61 -33.73
CA ASN A 188 2.84 1.10 -33.60
C ASN A 188 3.44 0.57 -32.30
N THR A 189 4.76 0.74 -32.11
CA THR A 189 5.48 0.20 -30.97
C THR A 189 4.95 0.71 -29.63
N ILE A 190 4.56 1.99 -29.54
CA ILE A 190 4.04 2.60 -28.31
C ILE A 190 2.72 1.92 -27.91
N GLU A 191 1.77 1.85 -28.84
CA GLU A 191 0.48 1.17 -28.61
C GLU A 191 0.65 -0.32 -28.31
N ALA A 192 1.60 -1.00 -28.96
CA ALA A 192 1.89 -2.39 -28.69
C ALA A 192 2.45 -2.61 -27.27
N MET A 193 3.32 -1.69 -26.79
CA MET A 193 3.82 -1.71 -25.41
C MET A 193 2.69 -1.42 -24.41
N GLN A 194 1.91 -0.37 -24.64
CA GLN A 194 0.77 -0.01 -23.79
C GLN A 194 -0.23 -1.18 -23.68
N SER A 195 -0.54 -1.81 -24.80
CA SER A 195 -1.42 -2.97 -24.87
C SER A 195 -0.86 -4.16 -24.08
N GLY A 196 0.41 -4.51 -24.30
CA GLY A 196 1.07 -5.61 -23.61
C GLY A 196 1.14 -5.39 -22.10
N ILE A 197 1.41 -4.18 -21.65
CA ILE A 197 1.43 -3.83 -20.23
C ILE A 197 0.02 -3.86 -19.65
N LEU A 198 -0.91 -3.11 -20.20
CA LEU A 198 -2.25 -2.97 -19.63
C LEU A 198 -3.00 -4.31 -19.56
N TYR A 199 -3.15 -4.97 -20.70
CA TYR A 199 -3.88 -6.24 -20.76
C TYR A 199 -3.07 -7.42 -20.21
N GLY A 200 -1.74 -7.32 -20.22
CA GLY A 200 -0.88 -8.30 -19.58
C GLY A 200 -1.03 -8.29 -18.07
N PHE A 201 -1.05 -7.11 -17.44
CA PHE A 201 -1.28 -7.00 -15.99
C PHE A 201 -2.72 -7.35 -15.60
N ALA A 202 -3.73 -6.95 -16.38
CA ALA A 202 -5.11 -7.38 -16.16
C ALA A 202 -5.23 -8.91 -16.19
N GLY A 203 -4.71 -9.56 -17.24
CA GLY A 203 -4.72 -11.01 -17.33
C GLY A 203 -3.88 -11.72 -16.27
N GLN A 204 -2.79 -11.09 -15.78
CA GLN A 204 -2.03 -11.59 -14.64
C GLN A 204 -2.88 -11.59 -13.36
N VAL A 205 -3.58 -10.47 -13.10
CA VAL A 205 -4.47 -10.34 -11.95
C VAL A 205 -5.58 -11.39 -12.01
N ASP A 206 -6.29 -11.45 -13.12
CA ASP A 206 -7.37 -12.42 -13.30
C ASP A 206 -6.87 -13.86 -13.10
N GLY A 207 -5.78 -14.20 -13.78
CA GLY A 207 -5.24 -15.56 -13.72
C GLY A 207 -4.67 -15.98 -12.37
N VAL A 208 -4.09 -15.06 -11.59
CA VAL A 208 -3.54 -15.36 -10.25
C VAL A 208 -4.68 -15.36 -9.22
N ALA A 209 -5.51 -14.33 -9.20
CA ALA A 209 -6.59 -14.20 -8.22
C ALA A 209 -7.61 -15.34 -8.33
N GLU A 210 -8.02 -15.75 -9.55
CA GLU A 210 -8.89 -16.91 -9.73
C GLU A 210 -8.30 -18.22 -9.17
N ARG A 211 -6.99 -18.43 -9.32
CA ARG A 211 -6.33 -19.61 -8.76
C ARG A 211 -6.31 -19.58 -7.25
N MET A 212 -5.98 -18.42 -6.67
CA MET A 212 -5.96 -18.22 -5.23
C MET A 212 -7.36 -18.36 -4.62
N ALA A 213 -8.39 -17.82 -5.27
CA ALA A 213 -9.77 -17.93 -4.80
C ALA A 213 -10.22 -19.40 -4.68
N ARG A 214 -9.87 -20.24 -5.67
CA ARG A 214 -10.17 -21.70 -5.63
C ARG A 214 -9.43 -22.46 -4.53
N GLU A 215 -8.30 -21.94 -4.05
CA GLU A 215 -7.57 -22.52 -2.91
C GLU A 215 -8.07 -21.98 -1.57
N LEU A 216 -8.64 -20.76 -1.57
CA LEU A 216 -9.02 -20.04 -0.36
C LEU A 216 -10.42 -20.36 0.13
N ALA A 217 -11.35 -20.70 -0.77
CA ALA A 217 -12.75 -20.98 -0.45
C ALA A 217 -13.32 -22.12 -1.30
N ASP A 218 -14.34 -22.79 -0.76
CA ASP A 218 -15.08 -23.85 -1.47
C ASP A 218 -15.82 -23.28 -2.70
N ASP A 219 -16.38 -22.07 -2.57
CA ASP A 219 -16.93 -21.31 -3.66
C ASP A 219 -16.03 -20.09 -3.92
N PRO A 220 -15.35 -20.02 -5.08
CA PRO A 220 -14.50 -18.88 -5.43
C PRO A 220 -15.24 -17.54 -5.48
N ASP A 221 -16.54 -17.54 -5.74
CA ASP A 221 -17.38 -16.33 -5.79
C ASP A 221 -17.61 -15.71 -4.39
N ASP A 222 -17.32 -16.45 -3.31
CA ASP A 222 -17.34 -15.93 -1.94
C ASP A 222 -16.09 -15.09 -1.60
N VAL A 223 -15.06 -15.09 -2.46
CA VAL A 223 -13.78 -14.41 -2.23
C VAL A 223 -13.81 -12.99 -2.81
N THR A 224 -13.70 -11.99 -1.96
CA THR A 224 -13.61 -10.59 -2.42
C THR A 224 -12.19 -10.25 -2.88
N VAL A 225 -12.05 -9.76 -4.11
CA VAL A 225 -10.78 -9.28 -4.67
C VAL A 225 -10.70 -7.76 -4.55
N ILE A 226 -9.76 -7.29 -3.74
CA ILE A 226 -9.58 -5.88 -3.39
C ILE A 226 -8.31 -5.36 -4.06
N ALA A 227 -8.44 -4.34 -4.90
CA ALA A 227 -7.29 -3.65 -5.49
C ALA A 227 -6.88 -2.44 -4.63
N THR A 228 -5.58 -2.28 -4.42
CA THR A 228 -4.97 -1.10 -3.79
C THR A 228 -3.69 -0.71 -4.51
N GLY A 229 -3.02 0.34 -4.04
CA GLY A 229 -1.79 0.84 -4.63
C GLY A 229 -2.00 1.88 -5.72
N GLY A 230 -0.94 2.66 -5.96
CA GLY A 230 -1.03 3.86 -6.80
C GLY A 230 -1.27 3.61 -8.28
N LEU A 231 -1.05 2.40 -8.77
CA LEU A 231 -1.24 2.02 -10.17
C LEU A 231 -2.49 1.16 -10.40
N ALA A 232 -3.25 0.83 -9.36
CA ALA A 232 -4.53 0.12 -9.49
C ALA A 232 -5.46 0.73 -10.56
N PRO A 233 -5.66 2.07 -10.63
CA PRO A 233 -6.56 2.68 -11.60
C PRO A 233 -6.27 2.33 -13.06
N LEU A 234 -5.05 1.95 -13.41
CA LEU A 234 -4.70 1.53 -14.75
C LEU A 234 -5.36 0.21 -15.15
N VAL A 235 -5.56 -0.69 -14.18
CA VAL A 235 -5.96 -2.09 -14.43
C VAL A 235 -7.43 -2.33 -14.13
N LEU A 236 -8.05 -1.53 -13.23
CA LEU A 236 -9.42 -1.72 -12.75
C LEU A 236 -10.46 -1.95 -13.85
N GLY A 237 -10.38 -1.20 -14.96
CA GLY A 237 -11.37 -1.30 -16.06
C GLY A 237 -11.13 -2.47 -17.02
N GLU A 238 -10.06 -3.24 -16.82
CA GLU A 238 -9.63 -4.32 -17.73
C GLU A 238 -9.56 -5.69 -17.04
N SER A 239 -9.54 -5.73 -15.71
CA SER A 239 -9.62 -6.95 -14.92
C SER A 239 -11.08 -7.35 -14.74
N ALA A 240 -11.34 -8.64 -14.86
CA ALA A 240 -12.68 -9.22 -14.69
C ALA A 240 -12.98 -9.64 -13.23
N VAL A 241 -11.95 -9.73 -12.38
CA VAL A 241 -12.08 -10.32 -11.04
C VAL A 241 -11.94 -9.31 -9.91
N ILE A 242 -11.54 -8.06 -10.18
CA ILE A 242 -11.44 -7.04 -9.14
C ILE A 242 -12.85 -6.55 -8.77
N ASP A 243 -13.26 -6.79 -7.54
CA ASP A 243 -14.56 -6.36 -7.02
C ASP A 243 -14.55 -4.93 -6.49
N VAL A 244 -13.45 -4.56 -5.79
CA VAL A 244 -13.36 -3.31 -5.05
C VAL A 244 -12.01 -2.64 -5.25
N HIS A 245 -12.01 -1.31 -5.30
CA HIS A 245 -10.81 -0.49 -5.25
C HIS A 245 -10.77 0.30 -3.93
N GLU A 246 -9.78 -0.01 -3.10
CA GLU A 246 -9.54 0.68 -1.84
C GLU A 246 -8.16 1.35 -1.86
N PRO A 247 -8.07 2.61 -2.29
CA PRO A 247 -6.78 3.29 -2.49
C PRO A 247 -6.02 3.55 -1.18
N TRP A 248 -6.71 3.55 -0.04
CA TRP A 248 -6.14 3.89 1.26
C TRP A 248 -6.04 2.69 2.21
N LEU A 249 -6.09 1.47 1.67
CA LEU A 249 -6.14 0.24 2.47
C LEU A 249 -5.03 0.18 3.52
N THR A 250 -3.78 0.50 3.14
CA THR A 250 -2.64 0.50 4.06
C THR A 250 -2.79 1.55 5.17
N LEU A 251 -3.28 2.74 4.84
CA LEU A 251 -3.48 3.81 5.84
C LEU A 251 -4.60 3.43 6.84
N ILE A 252 -5.67 2.83 6.35
CA ILE A 252 -6.75 2.29 7.20
C ILE A 252 -6.21 1.20 8.12
N GLY A 253 -5.41 0.29 7.59
CA GLY A 253 -4.77 -0.75 8.38
C GLY A 253 -3.82 -0.20 9.45
N LEU A 254 -3.08 0.86 9.15
CA LEU A 254 -2.25 1.57 10.13
C LEU A 254 -3.09 2.17 11.27
N ARG A 255 -4.23 2.78 10.96
CA ARG A 255 -5.17 3.27 11.98
C ARG A 255 -5.63 2.13 12.90
N LEU A 256 -6.04 1.02 12.32
CA LEU A 256 -6.49 -0.15 13.09
C LEU A 256 -5.38 -0.75 13.98
N VAL A 257 -4.14 -0.78 13.49
CA VAL A 257 -2.98 -1.21 14.30
C VAL A 257 -2.74 -0.23 15.44
N TYR A 258 -2.81 1.08 15.21
CA TYR A 258 -2.66 2.08 16.25
C TYR A 258 -3.69 1.87 17.37
N GLU A 259 -4.97 1.77 17.03
CA GLU A 259 -6.07 1.57 17.98
C GLU A 259 -5.89 0.31 18.84
N ARG A 260 -5.31 -0.75 18.28
CA ARG A 260 -5.05 -2.02 19.01
C ARG A 260 -3.86 -1.95 19.97
N ASN A 261 -2.95 -1.00 19.79
CA ASN A 261 -1.71 -0.91 20.57
C ASN A 261 -1.70 0.27 21.53
N VAL A 262 -2.48 1.30 21.29
CA VAL A 262 -2.63 2.46 22.18
C VAL A 262 -3.98 2.33 22.87
N SER A 263 -3.96 1.93 24.14
CA SER A 263 -5.18 1.88 24.95
C SER A 263 -5.71 3.30 25.11
N THR A 264 -6.96 3.52 24.69
CA THR A 264 -7.70 4.72 25.05
C THR A 264 -7.89 4.69 26.57
N THR A 265 -7.16 5.53 27.28
CA THR A 265 -7.33 5.78 28.71
C THR A 265 -8.59 6.59 28.94
#